data_2879ee2f8db63a07f0324829ea209898
#
_entry.id   2879ee2f8db63a07f0324829ea209898
#
_cell.length_a   1.000
_cell.length_b   1.000
_cell.length_c   1.000
_cell.angle_alpha   90.00
_cell.angle_beta   90.00
_cell.angle_gamma   90.00
#
_symmetry.space_group_name_H-M   'P 1'
#
loop_
_entity.id
_entity.type
_entity.pdbx_description
1 polymer ?
#
loop_
_entity_poly.entity_id
_entity_poly.type
_entity_poly.pdbx_seq_one_letter_code
_entity_poly.pdbx_strand_id
1 'polypeptide(L)'
;GRGFICLVFVLIVFAINRGWQPSFSFHQGYIPQRDVVAATPFEIDDLIATQRARIQARSRALNVYENDYTGFNEHALQFMQLVGIVNDAETFDVLDVETWSQLVTRNSASTDDETVTKQMQAVTIFDVVHSDEMMYTSLQESLLSVYDKISRNGVIDRLSHEPEDGSYERIQVYEKSGSFDQTQFRIPIDTVLASSVEKQIVEDVTLSLVAKGFPRSDAEIVTQALGNWISFNALPTTLTINREMSRSNQESL
;
A
#
# COMPACT_ATOMS: atom_id res chain seq x y z
N GLY A 1 59.40 -65.29 19.37
CA GLY A 1 60.39 -64.23 19.24
C GLY A 1 60.06 -63.15 18.20
N ARG A 2 59.66 -63.50 16.93
CA ARG A 2 59.46 -62.47 15.86
C ARG A 2 58.28 -61.53 16.08
N GLY A 3 57.18 -62.00 16.67
CA GLY A 3 56.01 -61.19 16.96
C GLY A 3 56.24 -60.11 18.01
N PHE A 4 57.04 -60.39 19.00
CA PHE A 4 57.42 -59.45 20.05
C PHE A 4 58.30 -58.26 19.51
N ILE A 5 59.17 -58.56 18.57
CA ILE A 5 60.02 -57.53 17.92
C ILE A 5 59.12 -56.57 17.09
N CYS A 6 58.13 -57.10 16.34
CA CYS A 6 57.18 -56.27 15.57
C CYS A 6 56.35 -55.37 16.50
N LEU A 7 55.89 -55.90 17.64
CA LEU A 7 55.08 -55.16 18.60
C LEU A 7 55.91 -54.01 19.24
N VAL A 8 57.14 -54.29 19.63
CA VAL A 8 58.09 -53.25 20.18
C VAL A 8 58.36 -52.18 19.14
N PHE A 9 58.50 -52.54 17.85
CA PHE A 9 58.75 -51.58 16.78
C PHE A 9 57.55 -50.68 16.55
N VAL A 10 56.35 -51.24 16.53
CA VAL A 10 55.10 -50.46 16.38
C VAL A 10 54.92 -49.48 17.56
N LEU A 11 55.20 -49.93 18.81
CA LEU A 11 55.12 -49.04 19.97
C LEU A 11 56.13 -47.92 19.91
N ILE A 12 57.37 -48.20 19.43
CA ILE A 12 58.42 -47.16 19.27
C ILE A 12 57.95 -46.14 18.20
N VAL A 13 57.47 -46.61 17.07
CA VAL A 13 56.96 -45.71 16.00
C VAL A 13 55.76 -44.86 16.49
N PHE A 14 54.90 -45.48 17.26
CA PHE A 14 53.75 -44.77 17.86
C PHE A 14 54.18 -43.70 18.86
N ALA A 15 55.21 -44.05 19.71
CA ALA A 15 55.74 -43.15 20.66
C ALA A 15 56.50 -41.97 20.00
N ILE A 16 57.29 -42.25 18.94
CA ILE A 16 58.03 -41.21 18.19
C ILE A 16 57.10 -40.25 17.51
N ASN A 17 55.99 -40.77 16.91
CA ASN A 17 55.00 -39.94 16.25
C ASN A 17 54.04 -39.25 17.22
N ARG A 18 54.26 -39.42 18.55
CA ARG A 18 53.33 -38.80 19.56
C ARG A 18 51.86 -39.10 19.32
N GLY A 19 51.57 -40.32 18.90
CA GLY A 19 50.24 -40.75 18.51
C GLY A 19 49.16 -40.64 19.60
N TRP A 20 49.58 -40.43 20.86
CA TRP A 20 48.64 -40.15 21.99
C TRP A 20 48.37 -38.66 22.20
N GLN A 21 49.08 -37.75 21.53
CA GLN A 21 48.80 -36.31 21.68
C GLN A 21 47.68 -35.91 20.74
N PRO A 22 46.60 -35.33 21.25
CA PRO A 22 45.58 -34.75 20.39
C PRO A 22 46.20 -33.66 19.51
N SER A 23 45.79 -33.59 18.27
CA SER A 23 46.29 -32.62 17.28
C SER A 23 46.12 -31.17 17.74
N PHE A 24 45.20 -30.96 18.69
CA PHE A 24 44.91 -29.65 19.25
C PHE A 24 44.74 -29.73 20.76
N SER A 25 45.51 -28.90 21.48
CA SER A 25 45.42 -28.77 22.96
C SER A 25 44.51 -27.60 23.38
N PHE A 26 43.62 -27.15 22.50
CA PHE A 26 42.78 -26.02 22.77
C PHE A 26 41.49 -26.47 23.44
N HIS A 27 41.01 -25.72 24.41
CA HIS A 27 39.74 -25.89 25.08
C HIS A 27 39.02 -24.53 25.16
N GLN A 28 37.75 -24.54 25.43
CA GLN A 28 36.96 -23.33 25.49
C GLN A 28 37.54 -22.33 26.51
N GLY A 29 37.79 -21.08 26.07
CA GLY A 29 38.44 -20.04 26.87
C GLY A 29 39.94 -19.96 26.78
N TYR A 30 40.61 -20.87 26.04
CA TYR A 30 42.07 -20.81 25.82
C TYR A 30 42.41 -19.72 24.80
N ILE A 31 43.33 -18.82 25.19
CA ILE A 31 43.86 -17.78 24.30
C ILE A 31 45.22 -18.26 23.80
N PRO A 32 45.39 -18.63 22.52
CA PRO A 32 46.65 -19.09 21.99
C PRO A 32 47.68 -17.95 21.97
N GLN A 33 48.92 -18.26 22.39
CA GLN A 33 50.06 -17.30 22.37
C GLN A 33 50.63 -17.07 20.96
N ARG A 34 50.16 -17.80 19.97
CA ARG A 34 50.55 -17.70 18.57
C ARG A 34 49.36 -17.78 17.69
N ASP A 35 49.42 -17.15 16.52
CA ASP A 35 48.39 -17.27 15.51
C ASP A 35 48.17 -18.72 15.11
N VAL A 36 46.91 -19.18 15.22
CA VAL A 36 46.52 -20.51 14.79
C VAL A 36 45.92 -20.40 13.40
N VAL A 37 46.64 -20.95 12.42
CA VAL A 37 46.17 -20.98 11.03
C VAL A 37 45.58 -22.36 10.75
N ALA A 38 44.41 -22.42 10.19
CA ALA A 38 43.77 -23.67 9.77
C ALA A 38 44.64 -24.33 8.68
N ALA A 39 44.96 -25.60 8.86
CA ALA A 39 45.73 -26.38 7.89
C ALA A 39 44.90 -26.76 6.65
N THR A 40 43.58 -26.75 6.78
CA THR A 40 42.62 -27.00 5.70
C THR A 40 41.61 -25.90 5.65
N PRO A 41 41.17 -25.47 4.45
CA PRO A 41 40.09 -24.51 4.34
C PRO A 41 38.83 -25.10 4.97
N PHE A 42 38.12 -24.29 5.74
CA PHE A 42 36.84 -24.65 6.33
C PHE A 42 35.83 -23.50 6.08
N GLU A 43 34.61 -23.89 5.85
CA GLU A 43 33.50 -22.95 5.69
C GLU A 43 32.78 -22.86 7.05
N ILE A 44 32.50 -21.64 7.47
CA ILE A 44 31.65 -21.35 8.65
C ILE A 44 30.48 -20.54 8.15
N ASP A 45 29.31 -20.99 8.50
CA ASP A 45 28.10 -20.22 8.24
C ASP A 45 28.15 -18.89 9.01
N ASP A 46 28.16 -17.78 8.27
CA ASP A 46 27.99 -16.47 8.88
C ASP A 46 26.47 -16.24 9.14
N LEU A 47 26.05 -16.62 10.33
CA LEU A 47 24.65 -16.51 10.76
C LEU A 47 24.17 -15.06 10.72
N ILE A 48 25.03 -14.08 11.00
CA ILE A 48 24.68 -12.67 11.02
C ILE A 48 24.45 -12.17 9.59
N ALA A 49 25.39 -12.47 8.67
CA ALA A 49 25.26 -12.10 7.26
C ALA A 49 24.06 -12.80 6.63
N THR A 50 23.84 -14.07 6.94
CA THR A 50 22.68 -14.83 6.46
C THR A 50 21.36 -14.24 6.96
N GLN A 51 21.29 -13.85 8.23
CA GLN A 51 20.07 -13.22 8.78
C GLN A 51 19.82 -11.84 8.15
N ARG A 52 20.86 -11.03 7.97
CA ARG A 52 20.75 -9.73 7.27
C ARG A 52 20.28 -9.91 5.83
N ALA A 53 20.83 -10.87 5.10
CA ALA A 53 20.42 -11.18 3.74
C ALA A 53 18.92 -11.59 3.67
N ARG A 54 18.46 -12.41 4.63
CA ARG A 54 17.04 -12.80 4.73
C ARG A 54 16.13 -11.61 4.99
N ILE A 55 16.46 -10.72 5.91
CA ILE A 55 15.69 -9.50 6.18
C ILE A 55 15.64 -8.63 4.91
N GLN A 56 16.78 -8.46 4.25
CA GLN A 56 16.86 -7.67 3.02
C GLN A 56 16.07 -8.30 1.86
N ALA A 57 16.03 -9.63 1.75
CA ALA A 57 15.19 -10.32 0.77
C ALA A 57 13.70 -10.12 1.09
N ARG A 58 13.29 -10.30 2.35
CA ARG A 58 11.90 -10.09 2.78
C ARG A 58 11.42 -8.66 2.53
N SER A 59 12.23 -7.66 2.84
CA SER A 59 11.86 -6.25 2.63
C SER A 59 11.68 -5.88 1.15
N ARG A 60 12.13 -6.71 0.21
CA ARG A 60 11.92 -6.56 -1.23
C ARG A 60 10.76 -7.41 -1.77
N ALA A 61 10.27 -8.35 -0.97
CA ALA A 61 9.16 -9.20 -1.36
C ALA A 61 7.90 -8.36 -1.58
N LEU A 62 7.14 -8.67 -2.61
CA LEU A 62 5.85 -8.02 -2.84
C LEU A 62 4.80 -8.68 -1.94
N ASN A 63 4.17 -7.89 -1.09
CA ASN A 63 2.99 -8.32 -0.37
C ASN A 63 1.79 -8.39 -1.32
N VAL A 64 0.96 -9.40 -1.12
CA VAL A 64 -0.20 -9.70 -1.94
C VAL A 64 -1.44 -9.15 -1.27
N TYR A 65 -2.21 -8.38 -2.00
CA TYR A 65 -3.48 -7.79 -1.57
C TYR A 65 -4.63 -8.32 -2.44
N GLU A 66 -5.72 -8.58 -1.79
CA GLU A 66 -6.99 -8.95 -2.40
C GLU A 66 -7.86 -7.70 -2.56
N ASN A 67 -8.37 -7.45 -3.77
CA ASN A 67 -9.21 -6.32 -4.07
C ASN A 67 -10.69 -6.71 -4.09
N ASP A 68 -11.46 -6.19 -3.12
CA ASP A 68 -12.91 -6.30 -3.07
C ASP A 68 -13.54 -4.92 -3.30
N TYR A 69 -13.82 -4.60 -4.55
CA TYR A 69 -14.35 -3.31 -4.96
C TYR A 69 -15.88 -3.22 -4.92
N THR A 70 -16.57 -4.19 -4.35
CA THR A 70 -18.03 -4.32 -4.39
C THR A 70 -18.75 -3.07 -3.87
N GLY A 71 -18.25 -2.43 -2.80
CA GLY A 71 -18.83 -1.21 -2.23
C GLY A 71 -18.25 0.11 -2.76
N PHE A 72 -17.22 0.06 -3.63
CA PHE A 72 -16.52 1.28 -4.03
C PHE A 72 -17.38 2.19 -4.91
N ASN A 73 -18.14 1.62 -5.84
CA ASN A 73 -19.04 2.39 -6.70
C ASN A 73 -20.25 2.99 -5.95
N GLU A 74 -20.65 2.38 -4.82
CA GLU A 74 -21.72 2.93 -3.97
C GLU A 74 -21.33 4.29 -3.40
N HIS A 75 -20.06 4.48 -3.08
CA HIS A 75 -19.53 5.76 -2.62
C HIS A 75 -19.73 6.87 -3.67
N ALA A 76 -19.44 6.60 -4.96
CA ALA A 76 -19.72 7.56 -6.04
C ALA A 76 -21.21 7.87 -6.17
N LEU A 77 -22.06 6.85 -6.06
CA LEU A 77 -23.52 7.01 -6.15
C LEU A 77 -24.08 7.86 -5.00
N GLN A 78 -23.54 7.74 -3.80
CA GLN A 78 -23.93 8.58 -2.65
C GLN A 78 -23.65 10.07 -2.91
N PHE A 79 -22.47 10.39 -3.48
CA PHE A 79 -22.18 11.76 -3.90
C PHE A 79 -23.15 12.24 -4.97
N MET A 80 -23.46 11.41 -5.98
CA MET A 80 -24.39 11.77 -7.03
C MET A 80 -25.82 11.95 -6.52
N GLN A 81 -26.24 11.20 -5.50
CA GLN A 81 -27.53 11.43 -4.83
C GLN A 81 -27.58 12.81 -4.17
N LEU A 82 -26.48 13.22 -3.49
CA LEU A 82 -26.38 14.53 -2.88
C LEU A 82 -26.43 15.66 -3.94
N VAL A 83 -25.68 15.54 -5.03
CA VAL A 83 -25.71 16.49 -6.14
C VAL A 83 -27.07 16.50 -6.84
N GLY A 84 -27.73 15.33 -6.91
CA GLY A 84 -29.11 15.23 -7.45
C GLY A 84 -30.12 16.06 -6.65
N ILE A 85 -30.02 16.03 -5.31
CA ILE A 85 -30.88 16.89 -4.45
C ILE A 85 -30.62 18.37 -4.74
N VAL A 86 -29.35 18.76 -4.98
CA VAL A 86 -29.00 20.13 -5.35
C VAL A 86 -29.55 20.48 -6.72
N ASN A 87 -29.42 19.59 -7.70
CA ASN A 87 -29.90 19.79 -9.07
C ASN A 87 -31.43 19.88 -9.18
N ASP A 88 -32.16 19.16 -8.32
CA ASP A 88 -33.62 19.11 -8.34
C ASP A 88 -34.27 20.30 -7.57
N ALA A 89 -33.47 21.04 -6.80
CA ALA A 89 -33.94 22.19 -6.04
C ALA A 89 -34.15 23.39 -6.97
N GLU A 90 -35.33 24.01 -6.95
CA GLU A 90 -35.61 25.20 -7.77
C GLU A 90 -34.84 26.45 -7.33
N THR A 91 -34.52 26.56 -6.04
CA THR A 91 -33.76 27.68 -5.46
C THR A 91 -32.86 27.17 -4.33
N PHE A 92 -31.77 27.89 -4.08
CA PHE A 92 -30.84 27.54 -3.00
C PHE A 92 -31.53 27.53 -1.61
N ASP A 93 -32.50 28.41 -1.36
CA ASP A 93 -33.18 28.54 -0.08
C ASP A 93 -34.02 27.32 0.33
N VAL A 94 -34.32 26.43 -0.61
CA VAL A 94 -35.06 25.18 -0.37
C VAL A 94 -34.14 24.09 0.17
N LEU A 95 -32.78 24.22 -0.06
CA LEU A 95 -31.83 23.26 0.40
C LEU A 95 -31.59 23.39 1.91
N ASP A 96 -31.66 22.27 2.61
CA ASP A 96 -31.33 22.25 4.04
C ASP A 96 -29.81 22.38 4.26
N VAL A 97 -29.48 22.87 5.47
CA VAL A 97 -28.07 23.11 5.85
C VAL A 97 -27.24 21.84 5.89
N GLU A 98 -27.85 20.71 6.22
CA GLU A 98 -27.15 19.41 6.31
C GLU A 98 -26.71 18.95 4.90
N THR A 99 -27.56 19.15 3.89
CA THR A 99 -27.26 18.80 2.49
C THR A 99 -26.08 19.60 1.94
N TRP A 100 -26.17 20.95 1.94
CA TRP A 100 -25.13 21.74 1.32
C TRP A 100 -23.83 21.82 2.14
N SER A 101 -23.89 21.66 3.47
CA SER A 101 -22.71 21.71 4.33
C SER A 101 -21.68 20.59 4.05
N GLN A 102 -22.11 19.49 3.45
CA GLN A 102 -21.24 18.40 3.03
C GLN A 102 -20.40 18.73 1.79
N LEU A 103 -20.83 19.72 1.00
CA LEU A 103 -20.18 20.13 -0.24
C LEU A 103 -19.15 21.23 -0.06
N VAL A 104 -19.13 21.88 1.11
CA VAL A 104 -18.23 23.02 1.38
C VAL A 104 -17.12 22.66 2.35
N THR A 105 -16.04 23.44 2.32
CA THR A 105 -14.86 23.18 3.14
C THR A 105 -15.15 23.24 4.63
N ARG A 106 -14.70 22.26 5.40
CA ARG A 106 -14.78 22.23 6.85
C ARG A 106 -13.60 22.96 7.47
N ASN A 107 -13.77 24.23 7.82
CA ASN A 107 -12.79 24.91 8.65
C ASN A 107 -13.10 24.68 10.14
N SER A 108 -12.07 24.56 10.98
CA SER A 108 -12.21 24.15 12.39
C SER A 108 -12.64 25.27 13.34
N ALA A 109 -12.82 26.50 12.86
CA ALA A 109 -13.16 27.67 13.67
C ALA A 109 -14.59 28.12 13.36
N SER A 110 -15.46 28.09 14.35
CA SER A 110 -16.84 28.58 14.23
C SER A 110 -16.92 30.07 14.54
N THR A 111 -16.66 30.92 13.56
CA THR A 111 -16.97 32.35 13.61
C THR A 111 -18.13 32.68 12.68
N ASP A 112 -18.92 33.72 12.98
CA ASP A 112 -20.05 34.14 12.16
C ASP A 112 -19.65 34.42 10.70
N ASP A 113 -18.46 34.99 10.46
CA ASP A 113 -17.88 35.23 9.13
C ASP A 113 -17.68 33.92 8.32
N GLU A 114 -17.43 32.82 8.99
CA GLU A 114 -17.21 31.51 8.34
C GLU A 114 -18.51 30.91 7.81
N THR A 115 -19.60 31.09 8.54
CA THR A 115 -20.94 30.61 8.10
C THR A 115 -21.35 31.31 6.81
N VAL A 116 -21.12 32.63 6.71
CA VAL A 116 -21.38 33.41 5.49
C VAL A 116 -20.49 32.92 4.32
N THR A 117 -19.22 32.65 4.58
CA THR A 117 -18.31 32.17 3.55
C THR A 117 -18.70 30.78 3.01
N LYS A 118 -19.10 29.87 3.90
CA LYS A 118 -19.61 28.53 3.52
C LYS A 118 -20.90 28.62 2.71
N GLN A 119 -21.80 29.47 3.13
CA GLN A 119 -23.05 29.70 2.39
C GLN A 119 -22.77 30.26 0.97
N MET A 120 -21.84 31.22 0.83
CA MET A 120 -21.44 31.74 -0.47
C MET A 120 -20.82 30.65 -1.37
N GLN A 121 -19.98 29.77 -0.81
CA GLN A 121 -19.45 28.63 -1.56
C GLN A 121 -20.57 27.69 -2.01
N ALA A 122 -21.52 27.38 -1.14
CA ALA A 122 -22.66 26.51 -1.45
C ALA A 122 -23.55 27.11 -2.55
N VAL A 123 -23.82 28.42 -2.51
CA VAL A 123 -24.54 29.14 -3.58
C VAL A 123 -23.76 29.04 -4.91
N THR A 124 -22.44 29.23 -4.87
CA THR A 124 -21.62 29.11 -6.09
C THR A 124 -21.70 27.69 -6.70
N ILE A 125 -21.66 26.66 -5.86
CA ILE A 125 -21.82 25.26 -6.32
C ILE A 125 -23.21 25.05 -6.92
N PHE A 126 -24.25 25.57 -6.27
CA PHE A 126 -25.62 25.51 -6.76
C PHE A 126 -25.76 26.18 -8.13
N ASP A 127 -25.25 27.40 -8.28
CA ASP A 127 -25.29 28.14 -9.54
C ASP A 127 -24.55 27.39 -10.67
N VAL A 128 -23.41 26.80 -10.39
CA VAL A 128 -22.64 26.01 -11.38
C VAL A 128 -23.39 24.76 -11.80
N VAL A 129 -23.99 24.02 -10.87
CA VAL A 129 -24.78 22.81 -11.17
C VAL A 129 -25.96 23.16 -12.07
N HIS A 130 -26.57 24.34 -11.89
CA HIS A 130 -27.72 24.82 -12.69
C HIS A 130 -27.35 25.62 -13.93
N SER A 131 -26.05 25.95 -14.11
CA SER A 131 -25.59 26.76 -15.26
C SER A 131 -25.78 26.07 -16.61
N ASP A 132 -25.78 24.74 -16.62
CA ASP A 132 -25.91 23.91 -17.82
C ASP A 132 -26.67 22.61 -17.48
N GLU A 133 -27.76 22.35 -18.23
CA GLU A 133 -28.59 21.14 -18.07
C GLU A 133 -27.77 19.82 -18.19
N MET A 134 -26.64 19.86 -18.91
CA MET A 134 -25.78 18.73 -19.11
C MET A 134 -24.75 18.53 -17.97
N MET A 135 -24.58 19.51 -17.06
CA MET A 135 -23.56 19.46 -16.01
C MET A 135 -23.74 18.24 -15.10
N TYR A 136 -24.94 18.02 -14.58
CA TYR A 136 -25.23 16.88 -13.71
C TYR A 136 -24.94 15.53 -14.39
N THR A 137 -25.44 15.33 -15.62
CA THR A 137 -25.24 14.08 -16.37
C THR A 137 -23.77 13.88 -16.71
N SER A 138 -23.06 14.93 -17.12
CA SER A 138 -21.64 14.89 -17.45
C SER A 138 -20.77 14.61 -16.25
N LEU A 139 -21.12 15.16 -15.09
CA LEU A 139 -20.47 14.87 -13.81
C LEU A 139 -20.65 13.40 -13.43
N GLN A 140 -21.88 12.89 -13.54
CA GLN A 140 -22.20 11.49 -13.23
C GLN A 140 -21.39 10.53 -14.09
N GLU A 141 -21.36 10.72 -15.40
CA GLU A 141 -20.60 9.88 -16.32
C GLU A 141 -19.10 9.96 -16.05
N SER A 142 -18.56 11.17 -15.80
CA SER A 142 -17.15 11.37 -15.51
C SER A 142 -16.75 10.69 -14.20
N LEU A 143 -17.55 10.87 -13.16
CA LEU A 143 -17.33 10.29 -11.84
C LEU A 143 -17.35 8.76 -11.91
N LEU A 144 -18.38 8.16 -12.49
CA LEU A 144 -18.49 6.70 -12.61
C LEU A 144 -17.36 6.11 -13.44
N SER A 145 -16.93 6.78 -14.52
CA SER A 145 -15.81 6.34 -15.34
C SER A 145 -14.49 6.36 -14.57
N VAL A 146 -14.25 7.40 -13.75
CA VAL A 146 -13.06 7.52 -12.91
C VAL A 146 -13.05 6.47 -11.81
N TYR A 147 -14.20 6.27 -11.14
CA TYR A 147 -14.33 5.24 -10.10
C TYR A 147 -14.15 3.83 -10.65
N ASP A 148 -14.67 3.49 -11.83
CA ASP A 148 -14.45 2.19 -12.47
C ASP A 148 -12.96 1.94 -12.76
N LYS A 149 -12.23 2.97 -13.22
CA LYS A 149 -10.79 2.89 -13.44
C LYS A 149 -10.01 2.64 -12.16
N ILE A 150 -10.36 3.35 -11.07
CA ILE A 150 -9.68 3.24 -9.77
C ILE A 150 -10.03 1.93 -9.07
N SER A 151 -11.29 1.46 -9.18
CA SER A 151 -11.74 0.23 -8.53
C SER A 151 -10.89 -0.99 -8.90
N ARG A 152 -10.32 -1.02 -10.10
CA ARG A 152 -9.43 -2.10 -10.57
C ARG A 152 -8.09 -2.13 -9.84
N ASN A 153 -7.55 -0.96 -9.49
CA ASN A 153 -6.30 -0.86 -8.74
C ASN A 153 -6.53 -1.11 -7.25
N GLY A 154 -7.69 -0.76 -6.76
CA GLY A 154 -8.07 -0.80 -5.35
C GLY A 154 -7.58 0.41 -4.56
N VAL A 155 -8.07 0.51 -3.33
CA VAL A 155 -7.77 1.61 -2.40
C VAL A 155 -7.40 1.05 -1.03
N ILE A 156 -6.37 1.62 -0.41
CA ILE A 156 -5.92 1.29 0.94
C ILE A 156 -5.68 2.58 1.74
N ASP A 157 -6.13 2.61 2.99
CA ASP A 157 -5.86 3.73 3.89
C ASP A 157 -4.39 3.75 4.32
N ARG A 158 -3.89 2.61 4.76
CA ARG A 158 -2.50 2.40 5.17
C ARG A 158 -2.05 0.97 4.92
N LEU A 159 -0.74 0.78 4.77
CA LEU A 159 -0.16 -0.55 4.66
C LEU A 159 -0.34 -1.32 5.97
N SER A 160 -0.67 -2.60 5.84
CA SER A 160 -0.93 -3.51 6.97
C SER A 160 0.31 -4.32 7.38
N HIS A 161 1.50 -3.99 6.88
CA HIS A 161 2.75 -4.70 7.15
C HIS A 161 3.86 -3.71 7.54
N GLU A 162 4.87 -4.21 8.26
CA GLU A 162 6.06 -3.44 8.62
C GLU A 162 7.07 -3.40 7.46
N PRO A 163 7.99 -2.41 7.42
CA PRO A 163 9.00 -2.29 6.35
C PRO A 163 9.90 -3.51 6.17
N GLU A 164 10.08 -4.30 7.24
CA GLU A 164 10.89 -5.52 7.23
C GLU A 164 10.17 -6.72 6.61
N ASP A 165 8.83 -6.65 6.53
CA ASP A 165 7.96 -7.73 6.09
C ASP A 165 7.44 -7.54 4.64
N GLY A 166 7.98 -6.59 3.89
CA GLY A 166 7.63 -6.43 2.49
C GLY A 166 7.97 -5.08 1.88
N SER A 167 7.80 -4.97 0.58
CA SER A 167 8.08 -3.76 -0.16
C SER A 167 7.10 -2.63 0.20
N TYR A 168 7.66 -1.43 0.40
CA TYR A 168 6.91 -0.17 0.57
C TYR A 168 6.79 0.64 -0.73
N GLU A 169 7.32 0.11 -1.83
CA GLU A 169 7.25 0.78 -3.14
C GLU A 169 6.12 0.22 -3.99
N ARG A 170 5.93 -1.11 -3.95
CA ARG A 170 4.96 -1.82 -4.79
C ARG A 170 4.28 -2.93 -4.03
N ILE A 171 3.03 -3.17 -4.39
CA ILE A 171 2.24 -4.32 -3.96
C ILE A 171 1.80 -5.14 -5.16
N GLN A 172 1.40 -6.36 -4.89
CA GLN A 172 0.75 -7.23 -5.85
C GLN A 172 -0.73 -7.30 -5.51
N VAL A 173 -1.59 -6.96 -6.47
CA VAL A 173 -3.04 -6.95 -6.27
C VAL A 173 -3.66 -8.02 -7.16
N TYR A 174 -4.64 -8.74 -6.64
CA TYR A 174 -5.49 -9.63 -7.41
C TYR A 174 -6.98 -9.39 -7.09
N GLU A 175 -7.83 -9.62 -8.08
CA GLU A 175 -9.27 -9.48 -7.91
C GLU A 175 -9.84 -10.69 -7.16
N LYS A 176 -10.79 -10.45 -6.26
CA LYS A 176 -11.52 -11.49 -5.51
C LYS A 176 -12.60 -12.18 -6.37
N SER A 177 -12.46 -12.24 -7.67
CA SER A 177 -13.40 -12.98 -8.52
C SER A 177 -13.03 -14.46 -8.51
N GLY A 178 -13.97 -15.34 -8.13
CA GLY A 178 -13.78 -16.77 -7.91
C GLY A 178 -13.40 -17.62 -9.13
N SER A 179 -12.66 -17.06 -10.09
CA SER A 179 -12.07 -17.76 -11.23
C SER A 179 -10.58 -18.01 -10.99
N PHE A 180 -10.11 -19.21 -11.32
CA PHE A 180 -8.71 -19.62 -11.18
C PHE A 180 -7.70 -18.82 -12.04
N ASP A 181 -8.18 -17.96 -12.92
CA ASP A 181 -7.35 -17.11 -13.80
C ASP A 181 -7.31 -15.69 -13.21
N GLN A 182 -6.71 -15.56 -12.01
CA GLN A 182 -6.59 -14.29 -11.29
C GLN A 182 -5.52 -13.44 -11.97
N THR A 183 -5.94 -12.37 -12.62
CA THR A 183 -5.02 -11.38 -13.17
C THR A 183 -4.32 -10.67 -12.02
N GLN A 184 -3.00 -10.87 -11.92
CA GLN A 184 -2.17 -10.25 -10.90
C GLN A 184 -1.52 -9.00 -11.47
N PHE A 185 -1.68 -7.88 -10.76
CA PHE A 185 -1.07 -6.60 -11.13
C PHE A 185 -0.03 -6.21 -10.09
N ARG A 186 1.09 -5.64 -10.56
CA ARG A 186 2.09 -5.01 -9.68
C ARG A 186 1.86 -3.51 -9.72
N ILE A 187 1.43 -2.94 -8.61
CA ILE A 187 0.98 -1.55 -8.54
C ILE A 187 1.87 -0.78 -7.56
N PRO A 188 2.31 0.46 -7.91
CA PRO A 188 2.96 1.35 -6.97
C PRO A 188 2.01 1.69 -5.80
N ILE A 189 2.54 1.72 -4.58
CA ILE A 189 1.72 1.94 -3.37
C ILE A 189 1.10 3.34 -3.36
N ASP A 190 1.83 4.33 -3.83
CA ASP A 190 1.37 5.73 -3.90
C ASP A 190 0.11 5.90 -4.76
N THR A 191 -0.13 5.02 -5.73
CA THR A 191 -1.32 5.06 -6.60
C THR A 191 -2.57 4.44 -5.99
N VAL A 192 -2.45 3.73 -4.87
CA VAL A 192 -3.57 3.06 -4.17
C VAL A 192 -3.83 3.61 -2.78
N LEU A 193 -2.96 4.49 -2.26
CA LEU A 193 -3.20 5.17 -0.99
C LEU A 193 -4.40 6.11 -1.09
N ALA A 194 -5.33 6.03 -0.14
CA ALA A 194 -6.57 6.82 -0.13
C ALA A 194 -6.32 8.31 -0.34
N SER A 195 -5.29 8.88 0.31
CA SER A 195 -4.92 10.29 0.15
C SER A 195 -4.43 10.69 -1.25
N SER A 196 -3.83 9.76 -1.99
CA SER A 196 -3.41 9.96 -3.38
C SER A 196 -4.58 9.74 -4.33
N VAL A 197 -5.39 8.71 -4.05
CA VAL A 197 -6.59 8.38 -4.83
C VAL A 197 -7.61 9.51 -4.78
N GLU A 198 -7.84 10.13 -3.62
CA GLU A 198 -8.70 11.31 -3.48
C GLU A 198 -8.30 12.43 -4.45
N LYS A 199 -7.01 12.78 -4.46
CA LYS A 199 -6.48 13.81 -5.38
C LYS A 199 -6.64 13.41 -6.85
N GLN A 200 -6.38 12.15 -7.15
CA GLN A 200 -6.53 11.61 -8.50
C GLN A 200 -7.98 11.65 -8.97
N ILE A 201 -8.96 11.31 -8.11
CA ILE A 201 -10.39 11.39 -8.43
C ILE A 201 -10.75 12.83 -8.81
N VAL A 202 -10.39 13.79 -7.96
CA VAL A 202 -10.69 15.22 -8.20
C VAL A 202 -10.07 15.69 -9.51
N GLU A 203 -8.81 15.37 -9.76
CA GLU A 203 -8.10 15.77 -10.98
C GLU A 203 -8.68 15.10 -12.24
N ASP A 204 -8.86 13.77 -12.23
CA ASP A 204 -9.37 13.02 -13.38
C ASP A 204 -10.81 13.45 -13.73
N VAL A 205 -11.67 13.71 -12.74
CA VAL A 205 -13.04 14.23 -12.97
C VAL A 205 -13.00 15.65 -13.53
N THR A 206 -12.12 16.52 -13.00
CA THR A 206 -11.95 17.88 -13.54
C THR A 206 -11.56 17.84 -15.01
N LEU A 207 -10.54 17.03 -15.34
CA LEU A 207 -10.07 16.87 -16.73
C LEU A 207 -11.16 16.30 -17.64
N SER A 208 -11.95 15.36 -17.15
CA SER A 208 -13.05 14.77 -17.89
C SER A 208 -14.16 15.81 -18.21
N LEU A 209 -14.53 16.65 -17.24
CA LEU A 209 -15.51 17.72 -17.45
C LEU A 209 -15.00 18.76 -18.44
N VAL A 210 -13.74 19.19 -18.32
CA VAL A 210 -13.13 20.12 -19.27
C VAL A 210 -13.08 19.53 -20.69
N ALA A 211 -12.78 18.23 -20.82
CA ALA A 211 -12.80 17.55 -22.11
C ALA A 211 -14.21 17.45 -22.73
N LYS A 212 -15.26 17.49 -21.91
CA LYS A 212 -16.65 17.57 -22.36
C LYS A 212 -17.12 18.99 -22.70
N GLY A 213 -16.23 19.98 -22.56
CA GLY A 213 -16.47 21.37 -22.98
C GLY A 213 -16.88 22.33 -21.88
N PHE A 214 -16.92 21.91 -20.61
CA PHE A 214 -17.22 22.81 -19.50
C PHE A 214 -16.04 23.77 -19.21
N PRO A 215 -16.33 25.02 -18.80
CA PRO A 215 -15.30 25.94 -18.34
C PRO A 215 -14.51 25.31 -17.20
N ARG A 216 -13.19 25.52 -17.20
CA ARG A 216 -12.32 24.96 -16.16
C ARG A 216 -12.70 25.45 -14.76
N SER A 217 -13.10 26.71 -14.62
CA SER A 217 -13.58 27.30 -13.37
C SER A 217 -14.75 26.51 -12.77
N ASP A 218 -15.71 26.16 -13.61
CA ASP A 218 -16.94 25.49 -13.20
C ASP A 218 -16.65 24.03 -12.84
N ALA A 219 -15.81 23.35 -13.64
CA ALA A 219 -15.30 22.02 -13.35
C ALA A 219 -14.55 21.98 -11.99
N GLU A 220 -13.68 22.96 -11.72
CA GLU A 220 -12.93 23.06 -10.46
C GLU A 220 -13.85 23.30 -9.25
N ILE A 221 -14.90 24.11 -9.38
CA ILE A 221 -15.89 24.36 -8.31
C ILE A 221 -16.60 23.06 -7.93
N VAL A 222 -17.13 22.32 -8.91
CA VAL A 222 -17.86 21.08 -8.67
C VAL A 222 -16.93 19.97 -8.13
N THR A 223 -15.71 19.88 -8.65
CA THR A 223 -14.76 18.86 -8.20
C THR A 223 -14.12 19.22 -6.84
N GLN A 224 -14.06 20.50 -6.48
CA GLN A 224 -13.73 20.90 -5.11
C GLN A 224 -14.82 20.46 -4.12
N ALA A 225 -16.11 20.57 -4.51
CA ALA A 225 -17.19 20.04 -3.71
C ALA A 225 -17.08 18.51 -3.54
N LEU A 226 -16.69 17.78 -4.60
CA LEU A 226 -16.39 16.36 -4.53
C LEU A 226 -15.24 16.07 -3.54
N GLY A 227 -14.13 16.79 -3.61
CA GLY A 227 -13.00 16.62 -2.68
C GLY A 227 -13.41 16.90 -1.22
N ASN A 228 -14.19 17.95 -0.99
CA ASN A 228 -14.74 18.24 0.33
C ASN A 228 -15.60 17.07 0.83
N TRP A 229 -16.50 16.57 -0.01
CA TRP A 229 -17.38 15.45 0.34
C TRP A 229 -16.59 14.16 0.62
N ILE A 230 -15.55 13.83 -0.18
CA ILE A 230 -14.66 12.68 0.09
C ILE A 230 -13.94 12.84 1.43
N SER A 231 -13.52 14.07 1.79
CA SER A 231 -12.88 14.34 3.09
C SER A 231 -13.82 14.10 4.28
N PHE A 232 -15.14 14.24 4.08
CA PHE A 232 -16.17 13.88 5.07
C PHE A 232 -16.49 12.39 5.08
N ASN A 233 -16.57 11.82 3.90
CA ASN A 233 -16.98 10.44 3.65
C ASN A 233 -15.78 9.70 3.12
N ALA A 234 -14.89 9.26 4.02
CA ALA A 234 -13.63 8.63 3.64
C ALA A 234 -13.82 7.53 2.59
N LEU A 235 -12.91 7.48 1.61
CA LEU A 235 -12.92 6.44 0.58
C LEU A 235 -12.91 5.05 1.23
N PRO A 236 -13.77 4.13 0.78
CA PRO A 236 -13.78 2.77 1.29
C PRO A 236 -12.48 2.05 0.91
N THR A 237 -11.88 1.38 1.89
CA THR A 237 -10.73 0.51 1.66
C THR A 237 -11.18 -0.76 0.97
N THR A 238 -10.63 -1.05 -0.20
CA THR A 238 -10.94 -2.25 -0.99
C THR A 238 -9.85 -3.30 -0.93
N LEU A 239 -8.63 -2.91 -0.57
CA LEU A 239 -7.47 -3.79 -0.52
C LEU A 239 -7.28 -4.40 0.87
N THR A 240 -7.27 -5.73 0.92
CA THR A 240 -7.00 -6.51 2.13
C THR A 240 -5.77 -7.38 1.91
N ILE A 241 -4.81 -7.38 2.85
CA ILE A 241 -3.61 -8.21 2.74
C ILE A 241 -3.94 -9.70 2.81
N ASN A 242 -3.49 -10.46 1.81
CA ASN A 242 -3.49 -11.91 1.85
C ASN A 242 -2.15 -12.41 2.44
N ARG A 243 -2.18 -12.72 3.74
CA ARG A 243 -0.97 -13.10 4.48
C ARG A 243 -0.37 -14.43 4.01
N GLU A 244 -1.18 -15.36 3.55
CA GLU A 244 -0.72 -16.68 3.10
C GLU A 244 0.09 -16.54 1.81
N MET A 245 -0.47 -15.87 0.81
CA MET A 245 0.22 -15.62 -0.45
C MET A 245 1.45 -14.70 -0.28
N SER A 246 1.36 -13.70 0.60
CA SER A 246 2.50 -12.83 0.92
C SER A 246 3.65 -13.62 1.53
N ARG A 247 3.37 -14.53 2.46
CA ARG A 247 4.38 -15.42 3.06
C ARG A 247 5.00 -16.35 2.01
N SER A 248 4.19 -16.95 1.14
CA SER A 248 4.70 -17.79 0.05
C SER A 248 5.66 -17.02 -0.87
N ASN A 249 5.35 -15.76 -1.19
CA ASN A 249 6.25 -14.91 -1.97
C ASN A 249 7.57 -14.62 -1.23
N GLN A 250 7.52 -14.43 0.09
CA GLN A 250 8.72 -14.18 0.91
C GLN A 250 9.60 -15.43 1.06
N GLU A 251 9.02 -16.62 1.08
CA GLU A 251 9.73 -17.90 1.18
C GLU A 251 10.34 -18.34 -0.15
N SER A 252 9.87 -17.80 -1.26
CA SER A 252 10.38 -18.10 -2.61
C SER A 252 11.61 -17.28 -3.03
N LEU A 253 12.03 -16.30 -2.22
CA LEU A 253 13.19 -15.43 -2.44
C LEU A 253 14.41 -15.94 -1.68
#